data_3d68f8b178a3070b3166de9676b11282
#
_entry.id   3d68f8b178a3070b3166de9676b11282
#
_cell.length_a   1.000
_cell.length_b   1.000
_cell.length_c   1.000
_cell.angle_alpha   90.00
_cell.angle_beta   90.00
_cell.angle_gamma   90.00
#
_symmetry.space_group_name_H-M   'P 1'
#
loop_
_entity.id
_entity.type
_entity.pdbx_description
1 polymer ?
#
loop_
_entity_poly.entity_id
_entity_poly.type
_entity_poly.pdbx_seq_one_letter_code
_entity_poly.pdbx_strand_id
1 'polypeptide(L)'
;ANAIAKMTFGGLGKNPFNPALVGRVFLLIAYPVQMTSFPMPANGAFDALSGATPLAAVKHGVAPDVLGVQELLLGNMPGSLGEVAALALICGFVYLLWRRVITWQIPVSVLGTMAVFAFVVALASGSTGPVLWQFPLFHVLAGGALLGAIFMATDYSTSPMTVRGGVIFGIGIGAITMCIRLWGAYPEGMSFAILIMNACVPLINKYVKPKRFGVK
;
A
#
# COMPACT_ATOMS: atom_id res chain seq x y z
N ALA A 1 3.28 6.83 18.09
CA ALA A 1 3.85 5.68 17.37
C ALA A 1 4.95 5.01 18.18
N ASN A 2 6.10 5.66 18.41
CA ASN A 2 7.28 5.01 19.03
C ASN A 2 7.05 4.53 20.47
N ALA A 3 6.41 5.31 21.33
CA ALA A 3 6.16 4.92 22.71
C ALA A 3 5.30 3.64 22.79
N ILE A 4 4.15 3.62 22.12
CA ILE A 4 3.16 2.54 22.23
C ILE A 4 3.56 1.32 21.37
N ALA A 5 3.94 1.53 20.10
CA ALA A 5 4.12 0.42 19.17
C ALA A 5 5.53 -0.19 19.13
N LYS A 6 6.51 0.47 19.78
CA LYS A 6 7.91 0.04 19.76
C LYS A 6 8.49 -0.16 21.16
N MET A 7 8.42 0.86 22.03
CA MET A 7 9.06 0.80 23.35
C MET A 7 8.39 -0.18 24.30
N THR A 8 7.06 -0.31 24.26
CA THR A 8 6.31 -1.26 25.10
C THR A 8 6.66 -2.73 24.81
N PHE A 9 7.12 -3.05 23.59
CA PHE A 9 7.50 -4.41 23.19
C PHE A 9 8.99 -4.72 23.32
N GLY A 10 9.80 -3.80 23.86
CA GLY A 10 11.21 -4.02 24.13
C GLY A 10 12.17 -3.35 23.15
N GLY A 11 11.72 -2.41 22.33
CA GLY A 11 12.54 -1.55 21.49
C GLY A 11 12.81 -2.07 20.08
N LEU A 12 14.03 -1.82 19.58
CA LEU A 12 14.41 -2.13 18.19
C LEU A 12 14.35 -3.64 17.90
N GLY A 13 13.66 -4.01 16.83
CA GLY A 13 13.59 -5.39 16.34
C GLY A 13 12.63 -6.31 17.07
N LYS A 14 11.97 -5.85 18.14
CA LYS A 14 10.99 -6.64 18.91
C LYS A 14 9.55 -6.18 18.70
N ASN A 15 9.32 -5.18 17.88
CA ASN A 15 7.98 -4.67 17.58
C ASN A 15 7.21 -5.63 16.65
N PRO A 16 6.02 -6.10 17.08
CA PRO A 16 5.18 -6.99 16.25
C PRO A 16 4.53 -6.25 15.08
N PHE A 17 4.33 -4.94 15.20
CA PHE A 17 3.70 -4.08 14.21
C PHE A 17 4.65 -2.99 13.74
N ASN A 18 4.48 -2.55 12.50
CA ASN A 18 5.19 -1.37 12.00
C ASN A 18 4.73 -0.12 12.78
N PRO A 19 5.63 0.54 13.55
CA PRO A 19 5.25 1.63 14.45
C PRO A 19 4.76 2.88 13.71
N ALA A 20 5.24 3.13 12.50
CA ALA A 20 4.79 4.24 11.68
C ALA A 20 3.33 4.06 11.26
N LEU A 21 2.97 2.84 10.83
CA LEU A 21 1.61 2.50 10.43
C LEU A 21 0.63 2.51 11.61
N VAL A 22 1.04 2.01 12.78
CA VAL A 22 0.23 2.12 14.00
C VAL A 22 -0.09 3.58 14.30
N GLY A 23 0.89 4.48 14.21
CA GLY A 23 0.66 5.91 14.39
C GLY A 23 -0.26 6.51 13.34
N ARG A 24 -0.07 6.18 12.05
CA ARG A 24 -0.92 6.65 10.95
C ARG A 24 -2.38 6.19 11.13
N VAL A 25 -2.59 4.92 11.40
CA VAL A 25 -3.94 4.35 11.58
C VAL A 25 -4.61 4.93 12.81
N PHE A 26 -3.89 5.10 13.92
CA PHE A 26 -4.43 5.76 15.11
C PHE A 26 -4.91 7.19 14.81
N LEU A 27 -4.11 7.98 14.10
CA LEU A 27 -4.51 9.34 13.71
C LEU A 27 -5.68 9.34 12.71
N LEU A 28 -5.70 8.39 11.78
CA LEU A 28 -6.80 8.27 10.81
C LEU A 28 -8.14 7.96 11.49
N ILE A 29 -8.12 7.16 12.55
CA ILE A 29 -9.34 6.83 13.31
C ILE A 29 -9.72 7.98 14.24
N ALA A 30 -8.76 8.63 14.91
CA ALA A 30 -9.00 9.69 15.85
C ALA A 30 -9.40 11.03 15.17
N TYR A 31 -8.80 11.33 14.01
CA TYR A 31 -8.96 12.60 13.28
C TYR A 31 -9.19 12.35 11.78
N PRO A 32 -10.30 11.70 11.40
CA PRO A 32 -10.51 11.27 10.00
C PRO A 32 -10.57 12.45 9.04
N VAL A 33 -11.23 13.55 9.39
CA VAL A 33 -11.38 14.72 8.51
C VAL A 33 -10.04 15.38 8.18
N GLN A 34 -9.18 15.58 9.19
CA GLN A 34 -7.87 16.20 9.01
C GLN A 34 -6.90 15.28 8.23
N MET A 35 -7.06 13.97 8.36
CA MET A 35 -6.19 12.98 7.71
C MET A 35 -6.62 12.62 6.29
N THR A 36 -7.79 13.07 5.84
CA THR A 36 -8.31 12.77 4.50
C THR A 36 -8.47 13.99 3.60
N SER A 37 -8.28 15.19 4.14
CA SER A 37 -8.28 16.45 3.37
C SER A 37 -6.84 16.79 2.95
N PHE A 38 -6.59 16.84 1.64
CA PHE A 38 -5.27 17.16 1.09
C PHE A 38 -5.32 18.40 0.23
N PRO A 39 -4.31 19.30 0.31
CA PRO A 39 -4.21 20.42 -0.60
C PRO A 39 -3.96 19.92 -2.02
N MET A 40 -4.59 20.55 -3.00
CA MET A 40 -4.25 20.34 -4.41
C MET A 40 -2.91 21.02 -4.73
N PRO A 41 -2.11 20.45 -5.64
CA PRO A 41 -0.90 21.10 -6.13
C PRO A 41 -1.29 22.46 -6.73
N ALA A 42 -0.68 23.54 -6.25
CA ALA A 42 -0.95 24.89 -6.73
C ALA A 42 -0.29 25.10 -8.09
N ASN A 43 -1.08 25.13 -9.15
CA ASN A 43 -0.61 25.54 -10.48
C ASN A 43 -0.50 27.09 -10.57
N GLY A 44 0.35 27.68 -9.71
CA GLY A 44 0.62 29.13 -9.72
C GLY A 44 -0.46 30.02 -9.11
N ALA A 45 -1.57 29.51 -8.62
CA ALA A 45 -2.58 30.25 -7.89
C ALA A 45 -2.32 30.15 -6.38
N PHE A 46 -2.42 31.30 -5.68
CA PHE A 46 -2.15 31.42 -4.23
C PHE A 46 -3.23 30.78 -3.32
N ASP A 47 -4.30 30.25 -3.88
CA ASP A 47 -5.37 29.63 -3.11
C ASP A 47 -5.13 28.12 -2.97
N ALA A 48 -4.98 27.67 -1.74
CA ALA A 48 -4.91 26.26 -1.37
C ALA A 48 -6.31 25.62 -1.47
N LEU A 49 -6.63 25.08 -2.64
CA LEU A 49 -7.83 24.25 -2.80
C LEU A 49 -7.56 22.87 -2.21
N SER A 50 -8.43 22.42 -1.30
CA SER A 50 -8.39 21.03 -0.82
C SER A 50 -9.31 20.16 -1.68
N GLY A 51 -8.82 18.99 -2.06
CA GLY A 51 -9.54 18.02 -2.86
C GLY A 51 -9.59 16.64 -2.23
N ALA A 52 -10.55 15.83 -2.65
CA ALA A 52 -10.58 14.42 -2.31
C ALA A 52 -9.46 13.68 -3.07
N THR A 53 -8.89 12.65 -2.45
CA THR A 53 -7.93 11.79 -3.15
C THR A 53 -8.61 11.10 -4.34
N PRO A 54 -7.86 10.73 -5.40
CA PRO A 54 -8.41 10.00 -6.55
C PRO A 54 -9.20 8.75 -6.16
N LEU A 55 -8.73 8.02 -5.16
CA LEU A 55 -9.41 6.86 -4.64
C LEU A 55 -10.75 7.20 -3.95
N ALA A 56 -10.79 8.29 -3.20
CA ALA A 56 -12.02 8.77 -2.59
C ALA A 56 -13.03 9.24 -3.64
N ALA A 57 -12.56 9.93 -4.69
CA ALA A 57 -13.40 10.37 -5.80
C ALA A 57 -14.06 9.18 -6.54
N VAL A 58 -13.28 8.13 -6.85
CA VAL A 58 -13.81 6.90 -7.47
C VAL A 58 -14.83 6.21 -6.55
N LYS A 59 -14.60 6.19 -5.26
CA LYS A 59 -15.53 5.62 -4.28
C LYS A 59 -16.85 6.36 -4.20
N HIS A 60 -16.84 7.67 -4.48
CA HIS A 60 -18.06 8.50 -4.59
C HIS A 60 -18.68 8.51 -5.98
N GLY A 61 -18.26 7.61 -6.87
CA GLY A 61 -18.89 7.40 -8.18
C GLY A 61 -18.27 8.18 -9.35
N VAL A 62 -17.13 8.82 -9.16
CA VAL A 62 -16.38 9.43 -10.26
C VAL A 62 -15.68 8.32 -11.04
N ALA A 63 -15.84 8.30 -12.36
CA ALA A 63 -15.24 7.29 -13.22
C ALA A 63 -13.69 7.37 -13.15
N PRO A 64 -12.98 6.23 -13.08
CA PRO A 64 -11.51 6.20 -13.02
C PRO A 64 -10.84 6.83 -14.25
N ASP A 65 -11.54 6.88 -15.38
CA ASP A 65 -11.06 7.39 -16.66
C ASP A 65 -10.83 8.92 -16.68
N VAL A 66 -11.41 9.63 -15.72
CA VAL A 66 -11.27 11.09 -15.60
C VAL A 66 -9.86 11.49 -15.14
N LEU A 67 -9.15 10.56 -14.48
CA LEU A 67 -7.78 10.79 -14.03
C LEU A 67 -6.80 10.17 -15.03
N GLY A 68 -6.13 11.00 -15.79
CA GLY A 68 -5.10 10.57 -16.74
C GLY A 68 -3.99 9.77 -16.05
N VAL A 69 -3.57 8.67 -16.65
CA VAL A 69 -2.43 7.86 -16.16
C VAL A 69 -1.18 8.72 -15.98
N GLN A 70 -1.01 9.76 -16.79
CA GLN A 70 0.11 10.70 -16.69
C GLN A 70 0.07 11.51 -15.39
N GLU A 71 -1.10 11.94 -14.94
CA GLU A 71 -1.27 12.67 -13.67
C GLU A 71 -0.96 11.78 -12.47
N LEU A 72 -1.37 10.51 -12.53
CA LEU A 72 -1.05 9.51 -11.51
C LEU A 72 0.46 9.20 -11.44
N LEU A 73 1.15 9.18 -12.58
CA LEU A 73 2.60 8.93 -12.64
C LEU A 73 3.42 10.12 -12.16
N LEU A 74 3.06 11.33 -12.60
CA LEU A 74 3.78 12.56 -12.26
C LEU A 74 3.42 13.11 -10.88
N GLY A 75 2.22 12.74 -10.36
CA GLY A 75 1.81 13.16 -9.04
C GLY A 75 1.09 14.51 -8.99
N ASN A 76 0.47 14.94 -10.09
CA ASN A 76 -0.32 16.17 -10.13
C ASN A 76 -1.75 15.92 -9.60
N MET A 77 -1.86 15.40 -8.38
CA MET A 77 -3.11 15.04 -7.73
C MET A 77 -3.07 15.30 -6.22
N PRO A 78 -4.22 15.54 -5.57
CA PRO A 78 -4.28 15.65 -4.12
C PRO A 78 -3.95 14.29 -3.47
N GLY A 79 -3.05 14.29 -2.51
CA GLY A 79 -2.63 13.08 -1.81
C GLY A 79 -1.67 13.35 -0.66
N SER A 80 -1.31 12.32 0.09
CA SER A 80 -0.38 12.47 1.19
C SER A 80 1.06 12.65 0.70
N LEU A 81 1.85 13.39 1.48
CA LEU A 81 3.26 13.65 1.19
C LEU A 81 4.05 12.33 0.99
N GLY A 82 4.77 12.24 -0.12
CA GLY A 82 5.57 11.06 -0.49
C GLY A 82 4.80 9.92 -1.15
N GLU A 83 3.48 10.03 -1.31
CA GLU A 83 2.62 9.01 -1.92
C GLU A 83 2.29 9.32 -3.38
N VAL A 84 2.29 10.61 -3.73
CA VAL A 84 1.68 11.15 -4.93
C VAL A 84 2.48 10.81 -6.18
N ALA A 85 3.81 10.92 -6.16
CA ALA A 85 4.67 10.71 -7.32
C ALA A 85 5.03 9.23 -7.53
N ALA A 86 4.21 8.49 -8.28
CA ALA A 86 4.46 7.08 -8.57
C ALA A 86 5.81 6.83 -9.24
N LEU A 87 6.23 7.70 -10.15
CA LEU A 87 7.53 7.60 -10.83
C LEU A 87 8.71 7.67 -9.84
N ALA A 88 8.66 8.59 -8.87
CA ALA A 88 9.71 8.73 -7.86
C ALA A 88 9.77 7.49 -6.95
N LEU A 89 8.63 6.91 -6.60
CA LEU A 89 8.55 5.68 -5.80
C LEU A 89 9.12 4.48 -6.56
N ILE A 90 8.85 4.36 -7.87
CA ILE A 90 9.41 3.30 -8.72
C ILE A 90 10.94 3.47 -8.85
N CYS A 91 11.44 4.68 -9.06
CA CYS A 91 12.88 4.96 -9.07
C CYS A 91 13.53 4.59 -7.73
N GLY A 92 12.90 4.93 -6.62
CA GLY A 92 13.33 4.53 -5.28
C GLY A 92 13.36 3.01 -5.11
N PHE A 93 12.34 2.32 -5.61
CA PHE A 93 12.28 0.86 -5.60
C PHE A 93 13.45 0.21 -6.35
N VAL A 94 13.72 0.65 -7.58
CA VAL A 94 14.83 0.17 -8.39
C VAL A 94 16.16 0.41 -7.69
N TYR A 95 16.37 1.58 -7.11
CA TYR A 95 17.57 1.89 -6.34
C TYR A 95 17.76 0.97 -5.13
N LEU A 96 16.69 0.74 -4.33
CA LEU A 96 16.74 -0.13 -3.16
C LEU A 96 17.00 -1.60 -3.53
N LEU A 97 16.45 -2.07 -4.65
CA LEU A 97 16.76 -3.41 -5.19
C LEU A 97 18.22 -3.51 -5.64
N TRP A 98 18.73 -2.51 -6.36
CA TRP A 98 20.11 -2.47 -6.81
C TRP A 98 21.09 -2.51 -5.64
N ARG A 99 20.79 -1.74 -4.59
CA ARG A 99 21.56 -1.73 -3.34
C ARG A 99 21.32 -2.95 -2.45
N ARG A 100 20.41 -3.86 -2.84
CA ARG A 100 20.01 -5.06 -2.07
C ARG A 100 19.57 -4.76 -0.64
N VAL A 101 18.94 -3.60 -0.42
CA VAL A 101 18.39 -3.20 0.87
C VAL A 101 17.08 -3.93 1.15
N ILE A 102 16.27 -4.12 0.11
CA ILE A 102 14.98 -4.82 0.17
C ILE A 102 14.96 -6.02 -0.80
N THR A 103 14.07 -6.95 -0.53
CA THR A 103 13.81 -8.09 -1.40
C THR A 103 12.60 -7.82 -2.29
N TRP A 104 12.64 -8.26 -3.54
CA TRP A 104 11.59 -8.00 -4.54
C TRP A 104 10.28 -8.74 -4.29
N GLN A 105 10.31 -9.83 -3.50
CA GLN A 105 9.19 -10.77 -3.34
C GLN A 105 7.95 -10.09 -2.74
N ILE A 106 8.12 -9.29 -1.69
CA ILE A 106 6.99 -8.63 -1.00
C ILE A 106 6.35 -7.56 -1.90
N PRO A 107 7.09 -6.56 -2.44
CA PRO A 107 6.47 -5.55 -3.28
C PRO A 107 5.78 -6.13 -4.52
N VAL A 108 6.43 -7.08 -5.20
CA VAL A 108 5.87 -7.68 -6.42
C VAL A 108 4.63 -8.52 -6.10
N SER A 109 4.62 -9.28 -5.00
CA SER A 109 3.44 -10.07 -4.62
C SER A 109 2.27 -9.18 -4.19
N VAL A 110 2.51 -8.07 -3.47
CA VAL A 110 1.45 -7.12 -3.10
C VAL A 110 0.84 -6.49 -4.35
N LEU A 111 1.67 -5.85 -5.18
CA LEU A 111 1.19 -5.13 -6.38
C LEU A 111 0.58 -6.08 -7.40
N GLY A 112 1.19 -7.27 -7.59
CA GLY A 112 0.67 -8.30 -8.47
C GLY A 112 -0.70 -8.81 -8.03
N THR A 113 -0.89 -9.07 -6.73
CA THR A 113 -2.19 -9.50 -6.19
C THR A 113 -3.23 -8.41 -6.33
N MET A 114 -2.88 -7.15 -6.07
CA MET A 114 -3.80 -6.03 -6.28
C MET A 114 -4.21 -5.89 -7.74
N ALA A 115 -3.26 -6.00 -8.68
CA ALA A 115 -3.53 -5.93 -10.12
C ALA A 115 -4.44 -7.08 -10.58
N VAL A 116 -4.14 -8.32 -10.18
CA VAL A 116 -4.95 -9.50 -10.54
C VAL A 116 -6.35 -9.39 -9.95
N PHE A 117 -6.47 -8.99 -8.69
CA PHE A 117 -7.77 -8.84 -8.02
C PHE A 117 -8.62 -7.76 -8.71
N ALA A 118 -8.04 -6.59 -8.99
CA ALA A 118 -8.72 -5.53 -9.71
C ALA A 118 -9.13 -5.96 -11.13
N PHE A 119 -8.29 -6.71 -11.83
CA PHE A 119 -8.60 -7.26 -13.15
C PHE A 119 -9.78 -8.24 -13.12
N VAL A 120 -9.80 -9.14 -12.14
CA VAL A 120 -10.92 -10.09 -11.97
C VAL A 120 -12.22 -9.35 -11.67
N VAL A 121 -12.18 -8.31 -10.83
CA VAL A 121 -13.36 -7.50 -10.53
C VAL A 121 -13.84 -6.72 -11.76
N ALA A 122 -12.93 -6.14 -12.55
CA ALA A 122 -13.25 -5.45 -13.78
C ALA A 122 -13.93 -6.40 -14.80
N LEU A 123 -13.43 -7.63 -14.93
CA LEU A 123 -14.07 -8.67 -15.76
C LEU A 123 -15.47 -9.04 -15.25
N ALA A 124 -15.60 -9.23 -13.93
CA ALA A 124 -16.89 -9.60 -13.31
C ALA A 124 -17.94 -8.49 -13.43
N SER A 125 -17.52 -7.22 -13.47
CA SER A 125 -18.41 -6.06 -13.70
C SER A 125 -18.76 -5.84 -15.17
N GLY A 126 -18.28 -6.68 -16.09
CA GLY A 126 -18.59 -6.57 -17.51
C GLY A 126 -17.84 -5.45 -18.23
N SER A 127 -16.78 -4.91 -17.64
CA SER A 127 -15.97 -3.87 -18.28
C SER A 127 -15.25 -4.43 -19.50
N THR A 128 -15.35 -3.72 -20.64
CA THR A 128 -14.73 -4.11 -21.91
C THR A 128 -13.84 -2.98 -22.44
N GLY A 129 -12.91 -3.33 -23.32
CA GLY A 129 -12.03 -2.37 -23.96
C GLY A 129 -10.92 -1.80 -23.03
N PRO A 130 -10.56 -0.51 -23.19
CA PRO A 130 -9.46 0.09 -22.44
C PRO A 130 -9.68 0.15 -20.94
N VAL A 131 -10.92 0.24 -20.47
CA VAL A 131 -11.29 0.29 -19.03
C VAL A 131 -10.80 -0.96 -18.30
N LEU A 132 -10.78 -2.11 -18.94
CA LEU A 132 -10.32 -3.37 -18.37
C LEU A 132 -8.88 -3.32 -17.87
N TRP A 133 -8.01 -2.55 -18.54
CA TRP A 133 -6.60 -2.38 -18.14
C TRP A 133 -6.36 -1.14 -17.28
N GLN A 134 -7.16 -0.10 -17.48
CA GLN A 134 -7.06 1.13 -16.71
C GLN A 134 -7.44 0.92 -15.24
N PHE A 135 -8.45 0.09 -14.97
CA PHE A 135 -8.91 -0.17 -13.61
C PHE A 135 -7.83 -0.80 -12.70
N PRO A 136 -7.15 -1.90 -13.09
CA PRO A 136 -6.02 -2.44 -12.32
C PRO A 136 -4.87 -1.44 -12.19
N LEU A 137 -4.52 -0.74 -13.26
CA LEU A 137 -3.44 0.24 -13.27
C LEU A 137 -3.74 1.38 -12.30
N PHE A 138 -4.96 1.89 -12.30
CA PHE A 138 -5.43 2.89 -11.35
C PHE A 138 -5.24 2.42 -9.90
N HIS A 139 -5.69 1.23 -9.55
CA HIS A 139 -5.58 0.71 -8.18
C HIS A 139 -4.14 0.47 -7.73
N VAL A 140 -3.22 0.18 -8.64
CA VAL A 140 -1.78 0.04 -8.34
C VAL A 140 -1.10 1.39 -8.19
N LEU A 141 -1.43 2.37 -9.04
CA LEU A 141 -0.77 3.69 -9.04
C LEU A 141 -1.41 4.67 -8.05
N ALA A 142 -2.73 4.56 -7.80
CA ALA A 142 -3.44 5.46 -6.93
C ALA A 142 -3.34 5.07 -5.45
N GLY A 143 -3.28 6.09 -4.60
CA GLY A 143 -3.18 5.94 -3.15
C GLY A 143 -1.86 5.33 -2.71
N GLY A 144 -1.76 5.03 -1.42
CA GLY A 144 -0.55 4.51 -0.79
C GLY A 144 -0.12 3.10 -1.18
N ALA A 145 -0.58 2.55 -2.33
CA ALA A 145 -0.24 1.20 -2.75
C ALA A 145 1.26 1.02 -3.00
N LEU A 146 1.86 1.88 -3.82
CA LEU A 146 3.30 1.83 -4.10
C LEU A 146 4.14 2.12 -2.86
N LEU A 147 3.83 3.20 -2.12
CA LEU A 147 4.53 3.54 -0.90
C LEU A 147 4.43 2.40 0.14
N GLY A 148 3.23 1.86 0.33
CA GLY A 148 2.97 0.78 1.28
C GLY A 148 3.68 -0.52 0.91
N ALA A 149 3.62 -0.93 -0.36
CA ALA A 149 4.23 -2.16 -0.84
C ALA A 149 5.77 -2.11 -0.81
N ILE A 150 6.37 -0.97 -1.20
CA ILE A 150 7.82 -0.83 -1.36
C ILE A 150 8.51 -0.52 -0.04
N PHE A 151 7.98 0.43 0.75
CA PHE A 151 8.69 0.98 1.91
C PHE A 151 8.10 0.54 3.25
N MET A 152 6.80 0.24 3.33
CA MET A 152 6.15 -0.08 4.60
C MET A 152 6.02 -1.59 4.84
N ALA A 153 5.68 -2.37 3.81
CA ALA A 153 5.53 -3.83 3.92
C ALA A 153 6.87 -4.55 3.98
N THR A 154 7.95 -3.93 3.53
CA THR A 154 9.32 -4.45 3.55
C THR A 154 10.08 -4.13 4.84
N ASP A 155 9.40 -3.67 5.88
CA ASP A 155 10.04 -3.39 7.17
C ASP A 155 10.69 -4.65 7.75
N TYR A 156 11.97 -4.55 8.08
CA TYR A 156 12.82 -5.66 8.50
C TYR A 156 12.28 -6.43 9.72
N SER A 157 11.71 -5.72 10.69
CA SER A 157 11.28 -6.32 11.96
C SER A 157 9.91 -6.99 11.88
N THR A 158 9.05 -6.58 10.95
CA THR A 158 7.63 -6.98 10.88
C THR A 158 7.30 -7.84 9.68
N SER A 159 8.27 -8.11 8.80
CA SER A 159 8.09 -8.98 7.62
C SER A 159 8.55 -10.43 7.89
N PRO A 160 8.02 -11.42 7.14
CA PRO A 160 8.43 -12.82 7.28
C PRO A 160 9.89 -13.06 6.88
N MET A 161 10.53 -14.02 7.58
CA MET A 161 11.96 -14.36 7.37
C MET A 161 12.23 -15.12 6.06
N THR A 162 11.22 -15.83 5.51
CA THR A 162 11.41 -16.70 4.34
C THR A 162 10.84 -16.08 3.08
N VAL A 163 11.45 -16.38 1.91
CA VAL A 163 10.97 -15.94 0.60
C VAL A 163 9.51 -16.35 0.37
N ARG A 164 9.18 -17.62 0.65
CA ARG A 164 7.82 -18.13 0.52
C ARG A 164 6.85 -17.44 1.49
N GLY A 165 7.29 -17.19 2.73
CA GLY A 165 6.53 -16.42 3.71
C GLY A 165 6.27 -15.00 3.24
N GLY A 166 7.27 -14.34 2.62
CA GLY A 166 7.13 -13.01 2.04
C GLY A 166 6.11 -12.94 0.92
N VAL A 167 6.04 -13.96 0.05
CA VAL A 167 5.02 -14.03 -1.00
C VAL A 167 3.61 -14.20 -0.41
N ILE A 168 3.43 -15.10 0.56
CA ILE A 168 2.14 -15.30 1.25
C ILE A 168 1.70 -14.01 1.95
N PHE A 169 2.63 -13.36 2.64
CA PHE A 169 2.41 -12.08 3.30
C PHE A 169 1.96 -11.00 2.32
N GLY A 170 2.65 -10.89 1.18
CA GLY A 170 2.31 -9.92 0.13
C GLY A 170 0.96 -10.19 -0.53
N ILE A 171 0.63 -11.46 -0.82
CA ILE A 171 -0.68 -11.86 -1.33
C ILE A 171 -1.79 -11.47 -0.34
N GLY A 172 -1.59 -11.73 0.94
CA GLY A 172 -2.54 -11.35 1.99
C GLY A 172 -2.76 -9.84 2.06
N ILE A 173 -1.69 -9.05 2.03
CA ILE A 173 -1.78 -7.58 2.02
C ILE A 173 -2.56 -7.10 0.79
N GLY A 174 -2.19 -7.57 -0.41
CA GLY A 174 -2.86 -7.16 -1.65
C GLY A 174 -4.35 -7.48 -1.66
N ALA A 175 -4.72 -8.69 -1.26
CA ALA A 175 -6.12 -9.12 -1.19
C ALA A 175 -6.93 -8.29 -0.17
N ILE A 176 -6.44 -8.12 1.06
CA ILE A 176 -7.12 -7.33 2.10
C ILE A 176 -7.25 -5.87 1.66
N THR A 177 -6.20 -5.30 1.06
CA THR A 177 -6.24 -3.93 0.54
C THR A 177 -7.35 -3.75 -0.48
N MET A 178 -7.47 -4.66 -1.44
CA MET A 178 -8.53 -4.60 -2.45
C MET A 178 -9.93 -4.81 -1.86
N CYS A 179 -10.08 -5.72 -0.91
CA CYS A 179 -11.35 -5.89 -0.18
C CYS A 179 -11.77 -4.60 0.53
N ILE A 180 -10.85 -3.93 1.23
CA ILE A 180 -11.15 -2.67 1.91
C ILE A 180 -11.48 -1.55 0.92
N ARG A 181 -10.76 -1.46 -0.20
CA ARG A 181 -11.00 -0.44 -1.22
C ARG A 181 -12.36 -0.59 -1.90
N LEU A 182 -12.77 -1.81 -2.22
CA LEU A 182 -14.00 -2.08 -2.95
C LEU A 182 -15.24 -2.09 -2.05
N TRP A 183 -15.14 -2.75 -0.89
CA TRP A 183 -16.30 -2.97 0.00
C TRP A 183 -16.19 -2.28 1.36
N GLY A 184 -14.99 -1.85 1.77
CA GLY A 184 -14.79 -1.21 3.06
C GLY A 184 -15.25 0.25 3.11
N ALA A 185 -15.26 0.85 4.29
CA ALA A 185 -15.61 2.26 4.50
C ALA A 185 -14.49 3.23 4.06
N TYR A 186 -13.24 2.82 4.23
CA TYR A 186 -12.08 3.66 3.92
C TYR A 186 -11.66 3.55 2.46
N PRO A 187 -11.26 4.65 1.80
CA PRO A 187 -10.74 4.61 0.43
C PRO A 187 -9.36 3.95 0.37
N GLU A 188 -8.54 4.11 1.40
CA GLU A 188 -7.22 3.51 1.51
C GLU A 188 -7.22 2.34 2.50
N GLY A 189 -6.90 1.14 2.02
CA GLY A 189 -6.83 -0.07 2.84
C GLY A 189 -5.42 -0.54 3.19
N MET A 190 -4.37 0.01 2.55
CA MET A 190 -3.01 -0.51 2.63
C MET A 190 -2.44 -0.55 4.06
N SER A 191 -2.63 0.53 4.81
CA SER A 191 -2.13 0.63 6.20
C SER A 191 -2.77 -0.41 7.12
N PHE A 192 -4.08 -0.63 6.99
CA PHE A 192 -4.82 -1.65 7.75
C PHE A 192 -4.39 -3.06 7.34
N ALA A 193 -4.26 -3.31 6.03
CA ALA A 193 -3.87 -4.61 5.49
C ALA A 193 -2.48 -5.03 5.99
N ILE A 194 -1.51 -4.12 5.98
CA ILE A 194 -0.17 -4.40 6.50
C ILE A 194 -0.21 -4.71 8.00
N LEU A 195 -0.95 -3.94 8.81
CA LEU A 195 -1.05 -4.21 10.24
C LEU A 195 -1.73 -5.55 10.55
N ILE A 196 -2.79 -5.91 9.84
CA ILE A 196 -3.45 -7.22 9.99
C ILE A 196 -2.47 -8.34 9.62
N MET A 197 -1.76 -8.21 8.51
CA MET A 197 -0.81 -9.22 8.10
C MET A 197 0.44 -9.27 9.00
N ASN A 198 0.88 -8.15 9.60
CA ASN A 198 1.92 -8.16 10.63
C ASN A 198 1.53 -9.05 11.82
N ALA A 199 0.27 -8.99 12.26
CA ALA A 199 -0.24 -9.89 13.31
C ALA A 199 -0.17 -11.37 12.90
N CYS A 200 -0.27 -11.67 11.60
CA CYS A 200 -0.17 -13.03 11.06
C CYS A 200 1.28 -13.51 10.83
N VAL A 201 2.29 -12.64 10.86
CA VAL A 201 3.69 -13.00 10.60
C VAL A 201 4.21 -14.11 11.53
N PRO A 202 3.94 -14.13 12.85
CA PRO A 202 4.37 -15.23 13.71
C PRO A 202 3.79 -16.58 13.26
N LEU A 203 2.54 -16.59 12.78
CA LEU A 203 1.89 -17.77 12.23
C LEU A 203 2.56 -18.24 10.94
N ILE A 204 2.82 -17.30 10.00
CA ILE A 204 3.52 -17.60 8.75
C ILE A 204 4.90 -18.19 9.04
N ASN A 205 5.68 -17.60 9.93
CA ASN A 205 7.01 -18.08 10.30
C ASN A 205 6.99 -19.45 11.01
N LYS A 206 5.90 -19.79 11.71
CA LYS A 206 5.72 -21.11 12.33
C LYS A 206 5.55 -22.21 11.29
N TYR A 207 4.77 -21.96 10.24
CA TYR A 207 4.46 -22.95 9.21
C TYR A 207 5.46 -22.95 8.05
N VAL A 208 5.96 -21.80 7.65
CA VAL A 208 6.92 -21.63 6.53
C VAL A 208 8.33 -21.45 7.09
N LYS A 209 8.91 -22.54 7.60
CA LYS A 209 10.26 -22.51 8.18
C LYS A 209 11.35 -22.49 7.09
N PRO A 210 12.47 -21.80 7.35
CA PRO A 210 13.64 -21.91 6.48
C PRO A 210 14.20 -23.34 6.50
N LYS A 211 14.81 -23.77 5.38
CA LYS A 211 15.50 -25.07 5.35
C LYS A 211 16.65 -25.07 6.35
N ARG A 212 16.74 -26.14 7.13
CA ARG A 212 17.85 -26.30 8.08
C ARG A 212 19.16 -26.50 7.31
N PHE A 213 20.25 -25.95 7.81
CA PHE A 213 21.58 -26.15 7.25
C PHE A 213 21.93 -27.64 7.29
N GLY A 214 22.44 -28.20 6.18
CA GLY A 214 22.88 -29.60 6.11
C GLY A 214 21.80 -30.64 5.80
N VAL A 215 20.54 -30.28 5.65
CA VAL A 215 19.47 -31.18 5.18
C VAL A 215 19.26 -30.97 3.69
N LYS A 216 19.64 -32.00 2.89
CA LYS A 216 19.37 -32.06 1.45
C LYS A 216 17.88 -32.27 1.19
#